data_0a51aec73571262341c14fb4cc8d142d
#
_entry.id   0a51aec73571262341c14fb4cc8d142d
#
_cell.length_a   1.000
_cell.length_b   1.000
_cell.length_c   1.000
_cell.angle_alpha   90.00
_cell.angle_beta   90.00
_cell.angle_gamma   90.00
#
_symmetry.space_group_name_H-M   'P 1'
#
loop_
_entity.id
_entity.type
_entity.pdbx_description
1 polymer ?
#
loop_
_entity_poly.entity_id
_entity_poly.type
_entity_poly.pdbx_seq_one_letter_code
_entity_poly.pdbx_strand_id
1 'polypeptide(L)'
;MKVQIPRAFRRRRQHRLKLGRRLKVLLADLLGREEPPERVAAAIALGIGVGFSPFIGIHFLIAIGLAFLFRLNRIDALLGQFVGNPWSLPPVYAAGYALGRLLLRYDRRKVPDLPWDRLLHRDFWHAFAGPTLHPRLASFIVGTSVLAVLIGLTAYVVVRSALRIYHRRHPRVAQRAQRQRDRAERRRRRAHEARLDET
;
A
#
# COMPACT_ATOMS: atom_id res chain seq x y z
N MET A 1 35.62 -20.26 31.65
CA MET A 1 35.51 -20.66 30.23
C MET A 1 34.68 -19.61 29.49
N LYS A 2 35.33 -18.67 28.76
CA LYS A 2 34.61 -17.61 28.02
C LYS A 2 34.22 -18.16 26.66
N VAL A 3 32.93 -18.36 26.43
CA VAL A 3 32.38 -18.78 25.14
C VAL A 3 32.58 -17.64 24.12
N GLN A 4 33.52 -17.84 23.18
CA GLN A 4 33.73 -16.93 22.06
C GLN A 4 32.62 -17.15 21.03
N ILE A 5 31.66 -16.21 20.95
CA ILE A 5 30.61 -16.20 19.94
C ILE A 5 31.25 -15.83 18.59
N PRO A 6 31.07 -16.65 17.52
CA PRO A 6 31.66 -16.41 16.21
C PRO A 6 31.29 -15.03 15.64
N ARG A 7 32.26 -14.32 15.03
CA ARG A 7 32.08 -12.98 14.46
C ARG A 7 30.94 -12.88 13.44
N ALA A 8 30.65 -13.97 12.73
CA ALA A 8 29.53 -14.06 11.79
C ALA A 8 28.15 -13.91 12.45
N PHE A 9 27.97 -14.47 13.68
CA PHE A 9 26.71 -14.34 14.44
C PHE A 9 26.49 -12.93 14.97
N ARG A 10 27.57 -12.22 15.33
CA ARG A 10 27.50 -10.80 15.74
C ARG A 10 27.11 -9.89 14.59
N ARG A 11 27.58 -10.12 13.36
CA ARG A 11 27.23 -9.31 12.18
C ARG A 11 25.73 -9.48 11.81
N ARG A 12 25.19 -10.71 11.80
CA ARG A 12 23.78 -10.95 11.51
C ARG A 12 22.84 -10.31 12.57
N ARG A 13 23.23 -10.37 13.86
CA ARG A 13 22.44 -9.74 14.93
C ARG A 13 22.50 -8.21 14.84
N GLN A 14 23.63 -7.63 14.49
CA GLN A 14 23.76 -6.17 14.30
C GLN A 14 22.98 -5.66 13.08
N HIS A 15 22.90 -6.44 11.98
CA HIS A 15 22.08 -6.08 10.81
C HIS A 15 20.58 -6.13 11.14
N ARG A 16 20.11 -7.16 11.86
CA ARG A 16 18.72 -7.23 12.31
C ARG A 16 18.36 -6.10 13.28
N LEU A 17 19.27 -5.75 14.19
CA LEU A 17 19.06 -4.63 15.13
C LEU A 17 19.04 -3.27 14.41
N LYS A 18 19.88 -3.09 13.37
CA LYS A 18 19.88 -1.89 12.54
C LYS A 18 18.61 -1.76 11.69
N LEU A 19 18.13 -2.87 11.11
CA LEU A 19 16.89 -2.90 10.34
C LEU A 19 15.68 -2.63 11.23
N GLY A 20 15.58 -3.29 12.38
CA GLY A 20 14.50 -3.06 13.34
C GLY A 20 14.50 -1.63 13.92
N ARG A 21 15.70 -1.04 14.12
CA ARG A 21 15.84 0.36 14.55
C ARG A 21 15.40 1.32 13.44
N ARG A 22 15.78 1.08 12.18
CA ARG A 22 15.35 1.87 11.02
C ARG A 22 13.85 1.79 10.82
N LEU A 23 13.28 0.60 10.92
CA LEU A 23 11.83 0.40 10.86
C LEU A 23 11.11 1.13 12.00
N LYS A 24 11.64 1.06 13.23
CA LYS A 24 11.10 1.81 14.37
C LYS A 24 11.19 3.33 14.17
N VAL A 25 12.29 3.82 13.58
CA VAL A 25 12.45 5.25 13.27
C VAL A 25 11.48 5.68 12.18
N LEU A 26 11.35 4.91 11.10
CA LEU A 26 10.37 5.18 10.03
C LEU A 26 8.93 5.13 10.56
N LEU A 27 8.61 4.13 11.38
CA LEU A 27 7.30 4.04 12.03
C LEU A 27 7.07 5.20 13.00
N ALA A 28 8.07 5.58 13.78
CA ALA A 28 7.98 6.71 14.69
C ALA A 28 7.83 8.04 13.93
N ASP A 29 8.48 8.17 12.77
CA ASP A 29 8.36 9.33 11.89
C ASP A 29 6.97 9.39 11.23
N LEU A 30 6.47 8.26 10.73
CA LEU A 30 5.11 8.12 10.22
C LEU A 30 4.05 8.39 11.30
N LEU A 31 4.27 7.83 12.51
CA LEU A 31 3.35 7.97 13.64
C LEU A 31 3.45 9.36 14.29
N GLY A 32 4.60 10.02 14.18
CA GLY A 32 4.86 11.36 14.72
C GLY A 32 4.50 12.50 13.77
N ARG A 33 4.03 12.20 12.55
CA ARG A 33 3.65 13.22 11.58
C ARG A 33 2.48 14.07 12.08
N GLU A 34 2.57 15.34 11.77
CA GLU A 34 1.57 16.36 12.13
C GLU A 34 0.34 16.32 11.23
N GLU A 35 0.33 15.42 10.23
CA GLU A 35 -0.82 15.19 9.36
C GLU A 35 -1.94 14.40 10.09
N PRO A 36 -3.21 14.61 9.69
CA PRO A 36 -4.33 13.82 10.22
C PRO A 36 -4.10 12.33 10.03
N PRO A 37 -4.34 11.49 11.04
CA PRO A 37 -4.22 10.05 10.92
C PRO A 37 -5.03 9.47 9.75
N GLU A 38 -6.16 10.09 9.41
CA GLU A 38 -6.99 9.73 8.28
C GLU A 38 -6.26 9.93 6.93
N ARG A 39 -5.52 11.03 6.77
CA ARG A 39 -4.81 11.34 5.53
C ARG A 39 -3.60 10.43 5.34
N VAL A 40 -2.83 10.21 6.40
CA VAL A 40 -1.69 9.28 6.39
C VAL A 40 -2.18 7.86 6.09
N ALA A 41 -3.25 7.42 6.76
CA ALA A 41 -3.84 6.11 6.50
C ALA A 41 -4.37 5.98 5.06
N ALA A 42 -5.00 7.02 4.52
CA ALA A 42 -5.49 7.02 3.14
C ALA A 42 -4.34 6.94 2.13
N ALA A 43 -3.24 7.66 2.36
CA ALA A 43 -2.07 7.61 1.48
C ALA A 43 -1.43 6.21 1.46
N ILE A 44 -1.20 5.63 2.65
CA ILE A 44 -0.62 4.28 2.78
C ILE A 44 -1.56 3.23 2.18
N ALA A 45 -2.85 3.30 2.48
CA ALA A 45 -3.86 2.38 1.98
C ALA A 45 -4.01 2.43 0.45
N LEU A 46 -3.97 3.64 -0.13
CA LEU A 46 -3.94 3.84 -1.57
C LEU A 46 -2.71 3.16 -2.18
N GLY A 47 -1.54 3.36 -1.59
CA GLY A 47 -0.32 2.70 -2.04
C GLY A 47 -0.41 1.18 -1.98
N ILE A 48 -0.92 0.61 -0.86
CA ILE A 48 -1.13 -0.83 -0.71
C ILE A 48 -2.10 -1.34 -1.77
N GLY A 49 -3.27 -0.71 -1.93
CA GLY A 49 -4.27 -1.11 -2.91
C GLY A 49 -3.72 -1.10 -4.34
N VAL A 50 -3.08 -0.01 -4.74
CA VAL A 50 -2.46 0.10 -6.08
C VAL A 50 -1.32 -0.89 -6.25
N GLY A 51 -0.54 -1.19 -5.20
CA GLY A 51 0.53 -2.19 -5.23
C GLY A 51 0.05 -3.62 -5.53
N PHE A 52 -1.21 -3.94 -5.19
CA PHE A 52 -1.85 -5.21 -5.52
C PHE A 52 -2.73 -5.15 -6.77
N SER A 53 -2.78 -4.01 -7.47
CA SER A 53 -3.54 -3.88 -8.72
C SER A 53 -2.89 -4.66 -9.86
N PRO A 54 -3.65 -4.98 -10.94
CA PRO A 54 -3.12 -5.73 -12.07
C PRO A 54 -2.15 -4.93 -12.96
N PHE A 55 -1.92 -3.66 -12.65
CA PHE A 55 -1.13 -2.73 -13.46
C PHE A 55 0.37 -2.81 -13.15
N ILE A 56 0.95 -4.01 -13.31
CA ILE A 56 2.37 -4.27 -13.05
C ILE A 56 3.24 -3.34 -13.91
N GLY A 57 4.25 -2.73 -13.30
CA GLY A 57 5.20 -1.82 -13.96
C GLY A 57 4.79 -0.35 -13.89
N ILE A 58 3.52 -0.02 -14.04
CA ILE A 58 3.02 1.37 -13.99
C ILE A 58 2.36 1.75 -12.66
N HIS A 59 2.22 0.80 -11.74
CA HIS A 59 1.55 0.99 -10.44
C HIS A 59 2.19 2.13 -9.62
N PHE A 60 3.50 2.37 -9.74
CA PHE A 60 4.16 3.51 -9.08
C PHE A 60 3.64 4.85 -9.60
N LEU A 61 3.49 4.97 -10.93
CA LEU A 61 2.97 6.19 -11.55
C LEU A 61 1.50 6.41 -11.17
N ILE A 62 0.71 5.33 -11.18
CA ILE A 62 -0.70 5.38 -10.76
C ILE A 62 -0.82 5.84 -9.32
N ALA A 63 -0.01 5.31 -8.39
CA ALA A 63 -0.06 5.71 -6.98
C ALA A 63 0.35 7.18 -6.79
N ILE A 64 1.39 7.65 -7.48
CA ILE A 64 1.81 9.05 -7.43
C ILE A 64 0.71 9.95 -8.00
N GLY A 65 0.13 9.60 -9.15
CA GLY A 65 -0.94 10.34 -9.80
C GLY A 65 -2.18 10.44 -8.93
N LEU A 66 -2.63 9.32 -8.35
CA LEU A 66 -3.77 9.30 -7.44
C LEU A 66 -3.48 10.04 -6.12
N ALA A 67 -2.26 9.90 -5.56
CA ALA A 67 -1.87 10.65 -4.37
C ALA A 67 -1.87 12.17 -4.65
N PHE A 68 -1.46 12.59 -5.85
CA PHE A 68 -1.54 13.98 -6.27
C PHE A 68 -2.99 14.44 -6.41
N LEU A 69 -3.83 13.66 -7.10
CA LEU A 69 -5.25 13.97 -7.32
C LEU A 69 -6.02 14.13 -6.00
N PHE A 70 -5.80 13.21 -5.04
CA PHE A 70 -6.44 13.25 -3.73
C PHE A 70 -5.72 14.15 -2.71
N ARG A 71 -4.66 14.85 -3.14
CA ARG A 71 -3.84 15.73 -2.28
C ARG A 71 -3.28 14.98 -1.06
N LEU A 72 -2.91 13.73 -1.25
CA LEU A 72 -2.29 12.88 -0.24
C LEU A 72 -0.77 12.96 -0.33
N ASN A 73 -0.09 12.51 0.71
CA ASN A 73 1.37 12.45 0.74
C ASN A 73 1.88 11.35 -0.20
N ARG A 74 2.64 11.74 -1.23
CA ARG A 74 3.16 10.82 -2.26
C ARG A 74 4.15 9.82 -1.69
N ILE A 75 4.94 10.23 -0.68
CA ILE A 75 5.93 9.36 -0.03
C ILE A 75 5.20 8.25 0.74
N ASP A 76 4.11 8.58 1.44
CA ASP A 76 3.33 7.59 2.19
C ASP A 76 2.63 6.60 1.24
N ALA A 77 2.13 7.08 0.09
CA ALA A 77 1.58 6.21 -0.95
C ALA A 77 2.63 5.27 -1.53
N LEU A 78 3.84 5.76 -1.83
CA LEU A 78 4.95 4.91 -2.28
C LEU A 78 5.38 3.91 -1.21
N LEU A 79 5.46 4.31 0.06
CA LEU A 79 5.76 3.39 1.17
C LEU A 79 4.72 2.28 1.28
N GLY A 80 3.44 2.59 1.07
CA GLY A 80 2.38 1.58 1.04
C GLY A 80 2.59 0.51 -0.01
N GLN A 81 3.15 0.83 -1.17
CA GLN A 81 3.39 -0.12 -2.25
C GLN A 81 4.42 -1.21 -1.91
N PHE A 82 5.38 -0.93 -1.00
CA PHE A 82 6.35 -1.93 -0.58
C PHE A 82 5.75 -3.12 0.17
N VAL A 83 4.47 -3.05 0.57
CA VAL A 83 3.72 -4.19 1.12
C VAL A 83 3.47 -5.24 0.03
N GLY A 84 3.22 -4.81 -1.22
CA GLY A 84 3.16 -5.67 -2.39
C GLY A 84 4.56 -6.09 -2.83
N ASN A 85 5.07 -7.19 -2.27
CA ASN A 85 6.36 -7.74 -2.63
C ASN A 85 6.21 -8.97 -3.56
N PRO A 86 7.28 -9.42 -4.27
CA PRO A 86 7.20 -10.57 -5.16
C PRO A 86 6.68 -11.86 -4.53
N TRP A 87 6.80 -12.01 -3.21
CA TRP A 87 6.31 -13.19 -2.49
C TRP A 87 4.82 -13.12 -2.18
N SER A 88 4.26 -11.91 -1.98
CA SER A 88 2.84 -11.72 -1.69
C SER A 88 1.97 -11.63 -2.95
N LEU A 89 2.53 -11.24 -4.09
CA LEU A 89 1.80 -11.06 -5.33
C LEU A 89 1.20 -12.37 -5.90
N PRO A 90 1.94 -13.51 -6.01
CA PRO A 90 1.39 -14.71 -6.61
C PRO A 90 0.11 -15.22 -5.93
N PRO A 91 0.04 -15.39 -4.59
CA PRO A 91 -1.19 -15.85 -3.95
C PRO A 91 -2.34 -14.84 -4.07
N VAL A 92 -2.05 -13.53 -4.03
CA VAL A 92 -3.07 -12.49 -4.18
C VAL A 92 -3.62 -12.48 -5.62
N TYR A 93 -2.76 -12.64 -6.62
CA TYR A 93 -3.19 -12.69 -8.02
C TYR A 93 -3.95 -13.97 -8.35
N ALA A 94 -3.58 -15.11 -7.76
CA ALA A 94 -4.34 -16.35 -7.89
C ALA A 94 -5.74 -16.20 -7.28
N ALA A 95 -5.85 -15.62 -6.09
CA ALA A 95 -7.11 -15.33 -5.44
C ALA A 95 -7.95 -14.32 -6.25
N GLY A 96 -7.32 -13.26 -6.76
CA GLY A 96 -7.96 -12.27 -7.63
C GLY A 96 -8.50 -12.90 -8.91
N TYR A 97 -7.71 -13.74 -9.58
CA TYR A 97 -8.17 -14.46 -10.76
C TYR A 97 -9.38 -15.37 -10.47
N ALA A 98 -9.34 -16.12 -9.36
CA ALA A 98 -10.48 -16.95 -8.94
C ALA A 98 -11.72 -16.11 -8.65
N LEU A 99 -11.57 -14.98 -7.98
CA LEU A 99 -12.64 -14.02 -7.70
C LEU A 99 -13.23 -13.45 -9.01
N GLY A 100 -12.37 -13.06 -9.97
CA GLY A 100 -12.82 -12.52 -11.25
C GLY A 100 -13.61 -13.53 -12.07
N ARG A 101 -13.18 -14.81 -12.07
CA ARG A 101 -13.96 -15.89 -12.71
C ARG A 101 -15.32 -16.05 -12.07
N LEU A 102 -15.39 -15.99 -10.74
CA LEU A 102 -16.66 -16.06 -10.00
C LEU A 102 -17.56 -14.88 -10.36
N LEU A 103 -17.05 -13.66 -10.36
CA LEU A 103 -17.81 -12.44 -10.67
C LEU A 103 -18.33 -12.42 -12.12
N LEU A 104 -17.48 -12.85 -13.07
CA LEU A 104 -17.84 -12.89 -14.49
C LEU A 104 -18.56 -14.17 -14.87
N ARG A 105 -18.83 -15.08 -13.91
CA ARG A 105 -19.54 -16.35 -14.10
C ARG A 105 -18.95 -17.23 -15.21
N TYR A 106 -17.62 -17.19 -15.41
CA TYR A 106 -16.97 -18.07 -16.37
C TYR A 106 -16.94 -19.52 -15.90
N ASP A 107 -17.42 -20.43 -16.77
CA ASP A 107 -17.40 -21.86 -16.50
C ASP A 107 -15.95 -22.38 -16.45
N ARG A 108 -15.64 -23.15 -15.40
CA ARG A 108 -14.33 -23.82 -15.24
C ARG A 108 -13.98 -24.74 -16.40
N ARG A 109 -14.99 -25.34 -17.05
CA ARG A 109 -14.77 -26.22 -18.22
C ARG A 109 -14.30 -25.44 -19.44
N LYS A 110 -14.77 -24.18 -19.59
CA LYS A 110 -14.41 -23.32 -20.73
C LYS A 110 -13.14 -22.52 -20.50
N VAL A 111 -12.86 -22.17 -19.25
CA VAL A 111 -11.68 -21.40 -18.86
C VAL A 111 -10.99 -22.15 -17.71
N PRO A 112 -10.08 -23.10 -18.00
CA PRO A 112 -9.41 -23.90 -17.00
C PRO A 112 -8.52 -23.05 -16.10
N ASP A 113 -8.26 -23.56 -14.91
CA ASP A 113 -7.38 -22.89 -13.92
C ASP A 113 -5.95 -22.75 -14.50
N LEU A 114 -5.27 -21.68 -14.10
CA LEU A 114 -3.88 -21.46 -14.45
C LEU A 114 -2.98 -22.16 -13.43
N PRO A 115 -1.86 -22.74 -13.87
CA PRO A 115 -0.86 -23.35 -12.99
C PRO A 115 -0.02 -22.26 -12.31
N TRP A 116 -0.56 -21.62 -11.27
CA TRP A 116 0.09 -20.51 -10.53
C TRP A 116 1.40 -20.92 -9.84
N ASP A 117 1.58 -22.23 -9.59
CA ASP A 117 2.82 -22.83 -9.11
C ASP A 117 3.96 -22.72 -10.11
N ARG A 118 3.64 -22.57 -11.41
CA ARG A 118 4.58 -22.46 -12.52
C ARG A 118 4.69 -21.07 -13.12
N LEU A 119 4.41 -20.04 -12.36
CA LEU A 119 4.41 -18.65 -12.83
C LEU A 119 5.69 -18.23 -13.58
N LEU A 120 6.84 -18.79 -13.19
CA LEU A 120 8.14 -18.51 -13.82
C LEU A 120 8.46 -19.41 -15.03
N HIS A 121 7.64 -20.40 -15.34
CA HIS A 121 7.84 -21.32 -16.47
C HIS A 121 7.11 -20.84 -17.71
N ARG A 122 7.66 -21.16 -18.88
CA ARG A 122 7.06 -20.82 -20.19
C ARG A 122 5.65 -21.37 -20.34
N ASP A 123 5.37 -22.54 -19.79
CA ASP A 123 4.07 -23.22 -19.85
C ASP A 123 2.92 -22.37 -19.27
N PHE A 124 3.21 -21.62 -18.19
CA PHE A 124 2.24 -20.68 -17.63
C PHE A 124 1.85 -19.61 -18.65
N TRP A 125 2.83 -19.00 -19.29
CA TRP A 125 2.62 -17.92 -20.24
C TRP A 125 1.95 -18.40 -21.52
N HIS A 126 2.29 -19.60 -22.01
CA HIS A 126 1.59 -20.23 -23.12
C HIS A 126 0.14 -20.57 -22.77
N ALA A 127 -0.11 -21.13 -21.59
CA ALA A 127 -1.46 -21.38 -21.11
C ALA A 127 -2.26 -20.09 -20.92
N PHE A 128 -1.63 -19.02 -20.41
CA PHE A 128 -2.27 -17.72 -20.23
C PHE A 128 -2.61 -17.06 -21.57
N ALA A 129 -1.71 -17.11 -22.57
CA ALA A 129 -1.84 -16.48 -23.87
C ALA A 129 -2.61 -17.30 -24.93
N GLY A 130 -3.15 -18.46 -24.55
CA GLY A 130 -3.89 -19.35 -25.45
C GLY A 130 -5.28 -18.81 -25.88
N PRO A 131 -6.11 -19.64 -26.52
CA PRO A 131 -7.42 -19.22 -27.07
C PRO A 131 -8.38 -18.62 -26.05
N THR A 132 -8.16 -18.88 -24.76
CA THR A 132 -8.94 -18.33 -23.65
C THR A 132 -8.32 -17.06 -23.04
N LEU A 133 -7.42 -16.38 -23.78
CA LEU A 133 -6.74 -15.17 -23.30
C LEU A 133 -7.73 -14.08 -22.87
N HIS A 134 -8.71 -13.76 -23.70
CA HIS A 134 -9.67 -12.70 -23.39
C HIS A 134 -10.45 -12.93 -22.06
N PRO A 135 -11.12 -14.07 -21.83
CA PRO A 135 -11.79 -14.32 -20.57
C PRO A 135 -10.82 -14.45 -19.37
N ARG A 136 -9.59 -14.91 -19.60
CA ARG A 136 -8.56 -14.95 -18.55
C ARG A 136 -8.09 -13.58 -18.15
N LEU A 137 -7.78 -12.71 -19.13
CA LEU A 137 -7.41 -11.32 -18.88
C LEU A 137 -8.55 -10.56 -18.18
N ALA A 138 -9.77 -10.70 -18.65
CA ALA A 138 -10.93 -10.07 -18.02
C ALA A 138 -11.09 -10.53 -16.56
N SER A 139 -11.01 -11.83 -16.30
CA SER A 139 -11.06 -12.38 -14.94
C SER A 139 -9.92 -11.86 -14.07
N PHE A 140 -8.71 -11.82 -14.61
CA PHE A 140 -7.54 -11.32 -13.90
C PHE A 140 -7.68 -9.83 -13.55
N ILE A 141 -8.01 -9.00 -14.54
CA ILE A 141 -8.13 -7.54 -14.34
C ILE A 141 -9.28 -7.22 -13.37
N VAL A 142 -10.47 -7.76 -13.61
CA VAL A 142 -11.65 -7.47 -12.76
C VAL A 142 -11.41 -7.97 -11.34
N GLY A 143 -11.03 -9.23 -11.18
CA GLY A 143 -10.90 -9.83 -9.86
C GLY A 143 -9.76 -9.25 -9.04
N THR A 144 -8.60 -8.99 -9.64
CA THR A 144 -7.48 -8.36 -8.93
C THR A 144 -7.76 -6.90 -8.61
N SER A 145 -8.47 -6.17 -9.47
CA SER A 145 -8.90 -4.79 -9.17
C SER A 145 -9.87 -4.74 -7.99
N VAL A 146 -10.85 -5.62 -7.95
CA VAL A 146 -11.79 -5.73 -6.81
C VAL A 146 -11.02 -6.10 -5.53
N LEU A 147 -10.14 -7.09 -5.62
CA LEU A 147 -9.34 -7.52 -4.47
C LEU A 147 -8.38 -6.42 -4.00
N ALA A 148 -7.76 -5.68 -4.90
CA ALA A 148 -6.90 -4.53 -4.59
C ALA A 148 -7.65 -3.43 -3.83
N VAL A 149 -8.88 -3.13 -4.24
CA VAL A 149 -9.75 -2.18 -3.52
C VAL A 149 -10.08 -2.70 -2.11
N LEU A 150 -10.46 -3.97 -1.98
CA LEU A 150 -10.77 -4.58 -0.68
C LEU A 150 -9.55 -4.58 0.26
N ILE A 151 -8.38 -4.94 -0.26
CA ILE A 151 -7.11 -4.88 0.50
C ILE A 151 -6.80 -3.44 0.90
N GLY A 152 -6.95 -2.47 -0.01
CA GLY A 152 -6.75 -1.05 0.28
C GLY A 152 -7.70 -0.54 1.37
N LEU A 153 -8.99 -0.86 1.29
CA LEU A 153 -9.98 -0.48 2.31
C LEU A 153 -9.65 -1.10 3.69
N THR A 154 -9.29 -2.38 3.69
CA THR A 154 -8.87 -3.08 4.92
C THR A 154 -7.62 -2.42 5.51
N ALA A 155 -6.62 -2.14 4.68
CA ALA A 155 -5.41 -1.43 5.07
C ALA A 155 -5.72 -0.05 5.64
N TYR A 156 -6.66 0.69 5.04
CA TYR A 156 -7.09 1.99 5.57
C TYR A 156 -7.64 1.87 7.00
N VAL A 157 -8.54 0.92 7.24
CA VAL A 157 -9.13 0.72 8.57
C VAL A 157 -8.06 0.34 9.59
N VAL A 158 -7.16 -0.58 9.23
CA VAL A 158 -6.09 -1.05 10.11
C VAL A 158 -5.11 0.08 10.43
N VAL A 159 -4.58 0.77 9.42
CA VAL A 159 -3.60 1.84 9.60
C VAL A 159 -4.22 3.02 10.35
N ARG A 160 -5.44 3.44 10.00
CA ARG A 160 -6.17 4.49 10.71
C ARG A 160 -6.38 4.16 12.19
N SER A 161 -6.77 2.93 12.49
CA SER A 161 -7.00 2.49 13.87
C SER A 161 -5.69 2.48 14.66
N ALA A 162 -4.61 1.97 14.07
CA ALA A 162 -3.28 1.97 14.67
C ALA A 162 -2.79 3.40 14.98
N LEU A 163 -2.92 4.32 14.01
CA LEU A 163 -2.53 5.73 14.18
C LEU A 163 -3.37 6.42 15.27
N ARG A 164 -4.67 6.17 15.30
CA ARG A 164 -5.56 6.76 16.35
C ARG A 164 -5.19 6.27 17.74
N ILE A 165 -4.91 4.97 17.91
CA ILE A 165 -4.48 4.40 19.18
C ILE A 165 -3.15 5.03 19.61
N TYR A 166 -2.22 5.18 18.67
CA TYR A 166 -0.93 5.80 18.95
C TYR A 166 -1.08 7.27 19.40
N HIS A 167 -1.87 8.07 18.69
CA HIS A 167 -2.10 9.49 19.03
C HIS A 167 -2.80 9.65 20.38
N ARG A 168 -3.71 8.72 20.75
CA ARG A 168 -4.32 8.72 22.09
C ARG A 168 -3.31 8.48 23.20
N ARG A 169 -2.31 7.62 22.95
CA ARG A 169 -1.24 7.32 23.92
C ARG A 169 -0.15 8.42 23.98
N HIS A 170 -0.04 9.24 22.95
CA HIS A 170 0.95 10.31 22.84
C HIS A 170 0.31 11.68 22.57
N PRO A 171 -0.36 12.27 23.58
CA PRO A 171 -1.14 13.50 23.39
C PRO A 171 -0.33 14.71 22.95
N ARG A 172 0.99 14.75 23.26
CA ARG A 172 1.91 15.81 22.77
C ARG A 172 2.04 15.85 21.25
N VAL A 173 2.01 14.69 20.59
CA VAL A 173 2.06 14.59 19.13
C VAL A 173 0.75 15.09 18.52
N ALA A 174 -0.39 14.67 19.08
CA ALA A 174 -1.72 15.10 18.65
C ALA A 174 -1.89 16.64 18.78
N GLN A 175 -1.41 17.22 19.88
CA GLN A 175 -1.48 18.69 20.10
C GLN A 175 -0.60 19.47 19.09
N ARG A 176 0.57 18.96 18.72
CA ARG A 176 1.40 19.58 17.68
C ARG A 176 0.72 19.58 16.33
N ALA A 177 0.14 18.44 15.92
CA ALA A 177 -0.62 18.28 14.71
C ALA A 177 -1.81 19.28 14.66
N GLN A 178 -2.51 19.44 15.78
CA GLN A 178 -3.65 20.36 15.85
C GLN A 178 -3.24 21.83 15.73
N ARG A 179 -2.18 22.24 16.43
CA ARG A 179 -1.64 23.59 16.32
C ARG A 179 -1.19 23.98 14.91
N GLN A 180 -0.65 23.03 14.12
CA GLN A 180 -0.26 23.29 12.74
C GLN A 180 -1.47 23.43 11.81
N ARG A 181 -2.52 22.63 12.03
CA ARG A 181 -3.79 22.77 11.30
C ARG A 181 -4.38 24.18 11.52
N ASP A 182 -4.48 24.59 12.77
CA ASP A 182 -5.01 25.88 13.13
C ASP A 182 -4.20 27.02 12.50
N ARG A 183 -2.86 26.88 12.47
CA ARG A 183 -1.98 27.84 11.79
C ARG A 183 -2.18 27.87 10.26
N ALA A 184 -2.34 26.70 9.63
CA ALA A 184 -2.57 26.60 8.20
C ALA A 184 -3.94 27.17 7.80
N GLU A 185 -4.97 26.93 8.60
CA GLU A 185 -6.30 27.50 8.37
C GLU A 185 -6.31 29.02 8.54
N ARG A 186 -5.66 29.54 9.59
CA ARG A 186 -5.50 30.98 9.79
C ARG A 186 -4.76 31.65 8.63
N ARG A 187 -3.72 31.01 8.09
CA ARG A 187 -3.01 31.50 6.90
C ARG A 187 -3.91 31.52 5.66
N ARG A 188 -4.71 30.49 5.45
CA ARG A 188 -5.66 30.41 4.33
C ARG A 188 -6.75 31.48 4.45
N ARG A 189 -7.30 31.72 5.63
CA ARG A 189 -8.30 32.78 5.88
C ARG A 189 -7.72 34.17 5.57
N ARG A 190 -6.53 34.46 6.12
CA ARG A 190 -5.85 35.75 5.84
C ARG A 190 -5.52 35.95 4.37
N ALA A 191 -5.09 34.89 3.66
CA ALA A 191 -4.83 34.97 2.23
C ALA A 191 -6.12 35.14 1.40
N HIS A 192 -7.24 34.65 1.89
CA HIS A 192 -8.54 34.85 1.25
C HIS A 192 -9.06 36.28 1.50
N GLU A 193 -8.99 36.75 2.74
CA GLU A 193 -9.32 38.12 3.11
C GLU A 193 -8.51 39.15 2.30
N ALA A 194 -7.18 38.97 2.23
CA ALA A 194 -6.31 39.85 1.45
C ALA A 194 -6.68 39.92 -0.06
N ARG A 195 -7.15 38.81 -0.63
CA ARG A 195 -7.62 38.78 -2.03
C ARG A 195 -8.97 39.50 -2.24
N LEU A 196 -9.82 39.55 -1.21
CA LEU A 196 -11.08 40.26 -1.29
C LEU A 196 -10.89 41.78 -1.13
N ASP A 197 -9.84 42.19 -0.41
CA ASP A 197 -9.50 43.59 -0.23
C ASP A 197 -8.80 44.21 -1.49
N GLU A 198 -8.28 43.36 -2.41
CA GLU A 198 -7.67 43.78 -3.68
C GLU A 198 -8.66 43.87 -4.85
N THR A 199 -9.94 43.46 -4.66
CA THR A 199 -10.99 43.52 -5.69
C THR A 199 -11.99 44.63 -5.42
#